data_a2fe6f66a67e5bac7d79aa732c0cced7
#
_entry.id   a2fe6f66a67e5bac7d79aa732c0cced7
#
_cell.length_a   1.000
_cell.length_b   1.000
_cell.length_c   1.000
_cell.angle_alpha   90.00
_cell.angle_beta   90.00
_cell.angle_gamma   90.00
#
_symmetry.space_group_name_H-M   'P 1'
#
loop_
_entity.id
_entity.type
_entity.pdbx_description
1 polymer ?
#
loop_
_entity_poly.entity_id
_entity_poly.type
_entity_poly.pdbx_seq_one_letter_code
_entity_poly.pdbx_strand_id
1 'polypeptide(L)'
;AVLMQDADAAEAIRNRYRYILVDEYQDTNLVQARLVRLLSGADSGNPASVMAVGDEAQSIYSFRGATVENILEFPRDYPNTKVIKLEENYRSTKPILDVANNLLRHAAEGYRKNLFTRNAGGAPVRVIRCLSDFSQAALVAQEVSRLLQIYQPSEIAVLFRSGYQSFNLEMQLNRLGIRFRKYGGLKYNEAAHVKDLTAYLKLAVNPRDYTSFQRIGSFFKGIGPKTCQKIFAVWEEGDPKKMEKMRSRYRPFFDELDFVVSLRSAPGRAQDKVQMALDRYDSVEGSILERLYPENYPTRRTALDEVVSIAESFDALDEFLAEFTLEVPEAAVDDSDRVVLSTIHSAKGLEWSAVMIIDLANDRFPSRHAQQSAEVFEEERRLMYVACTRAREELTLYAPASVHWGQSGLAPASLSPFLTELDPSLVEEYSETGNMRLVKKSFLSSSGNGPSGYAYVVSGSGGHL
;
A
#
# COMPACT_ATOMS: atom_id res chain seq x y z
N ALA A 1 10.84 -19.66 -29.55
CA ALA A 1 10.54 -20.62 -30.63
C ALA A 1 11.73 -20.77 -31.59
N VAL A 2 12.22 -19.71 -32.27
CA VAL A 2 13.32 -19.78 -33.25
C VAL A 2 14.56 -20.43 -32.65
N LEU A 3 15.06 -19.99 -31.49
CA LEU A 3 16.23 -20.55 -30.81
C LEU A 3 16.10 -22.05 -30.42
N MET A 4 14.91 -22.59 -30.46
CA MET A 4 14.65 -24.01 -30.15
C MET A 4 14.40 -24.86 -31.40
N GLN A 5 14.03 -24.24 -32.52
CA GLN A 5 13.59 -24.93 -33.74
C GLN A 5 14.59 -24.81 -34.89
N ASP A 6 15.40 -23.78 -34.89
CA ASP A 6 16.39 -23.48 -35.93
C ASP A 6 17.81 -23.47 -35.31
N ALA A 7 18.53 -24.54 -35.51
CA ALA A 7 19.87 -24.74 -34.96
C ALA A 7 20.88 -23.73 -35.52
N ASP A 8 20.80 -23.42 -36.82
CA ASP A 8 21.74 -22.53 -37.50
C ASP A 8 21.52 -21.07 -37.05
N ALA A 9 20.26 -20.64 -36.93
CA ALA A 9 19.92 -19.36 -36.37
C ALA A 9 20.33 -19.23 -34.90
N ALA A 10 20.14 -20.28 -34.10
CA ALA A 10 20.56 -20.31 -32.70
C ALA A 10 22.08 -20.22 -32.56
N GLU A 11 22.84 -20.93 -33.40
CA GLU A 11 24.28 -20.87 -33.40
C GLU A 11 24.81 -19.51 -33.85
N ALA A 12 24.24 -18.93 -34.90
CA ALA A 12 24.58 -17.61 -35.37
C ALA A 12 24.38 -16.53 -34.30
N ILE A 13 23.30 -16.62 -33.51
CA ILE A 13 23.02 -15.69 -32.40
C ILE A 13 23.98 -15.91 -31.24
N ARG A 14 24.25 -17.15 -30.83
CA ARG A 14 25.20 -17.50 -29.74
C ARG A 14 26.60 -17.00 -30.04
N ASN A 15 27.06 -17.17 -31.29
CA ASN A 15 28.40 -16.73 -31.71
C ASN A 15 28.60 -15.20 -31.67
N ARG A 16 27.52 -14.42 -31.51
CA ARG A 16 27.60 -12.94 -31.33
C ARG A 16 27.98 -12.53 -29.92
N TYR A 17 27.69 -13.35 -28.91
CA TYR A 17 27.87 -12.99 -27.51
C TYR A 17 28.82 -13.95 -26.80
N ARG A 18 29.94 -13.40 -26.33
CA ARG A 18 30.90 -14.16 -25.48
C ARG A 18 30.56 -14.02 -24.00
N TYR A 19 29.91 -12.91 -23.64
CA TYR A 19 29.54 -12.56 -22.26
C TYR A 19 28.08 -12.13 -22.25
N ILE A 20 27.33 -12.68 -21.32
CA ILE A 20 25.92 -12.31 -21.06
C ILE A 20 25.86 -11.90 -19.61
N LEU A 21 25.46 -10.64 -19.36
CA LEU A 21 25.29 -10.07 -18.03
C LEU A 21 23.80 -9.80 -17.83
N VAL A 22 23.25 -10.33 -16.74
CA VAL A 22 21.84 -10.16 -16.39
C VAL A 22 21.76 -9.55 -14.99
N ASP A 23 21.15 -8.39 -14.90
CA ASP A 23 20.89 -7.72 -13.64
C ASP A 23 19.47 -8.04 -13.14
N GLU A 24 19.24 -7.89 -11.83
CA GLU A 24 17.96 -8.19 -11.16
C GLU A 24 17.43 -9.60 -11.50
N TYR A 25 18.33 -10.61 -11.52
CA TYR A 25 17.99 -11.95 -11.99
C TYR A 25 16.87 -12.62 -11.19
N GLN A 26 16.66 -12.25 -9.92
CA GLN A 26 15.58 -12.72 -9.06
C GLN A 26 14.18 -12.32 -9.57
N ASP A 27 14.09 -11.34 -10.47
CA ASP A 27 12.81 -10.88 -11.04
C ASP A 27 12.49 -11.56 -12.38
N THR A 28 13.33 -12.49 -12.82
CA THR A 28 13.10 -13.21 -14.07
C THR A 28 12.00 -14.26 -13.92
N ASN A 29 11.19 -14.41 -14.95
CA ASN A 29 10.27 -15.53 -15.09
C ASN A 29 10.95 -16.74 -15.78
N LEU A 30 10.29 -17.91 -15.77
CA LEU A 30 10.81 -19.13 -16.37
C LEU A 30 11.16 -18.97 -17.86
N VAL A 31 10.41 -18.18 -18.62
CA VAL A 31 10.67 -17.95 -20.04
C VAL A 31 11.94 -17.11 -20.23
N GLN A 32 12.14 -16.10 -19.40
CA GLN A 32 13.34 -15.24 -19.42
C GLN A 32 14.58 -16.03 -19.01
N ALA A 33 14.52 -16.82 -17.93
CA ALA A 33 15.62 -17.70 -17.52
C ALA A 33 15.97 -18.71 -18.63
N ARG A 34 14.95 -19.33 -19.25
CA ARG A 34 15.15 -20.22 -20.39
C ARG A 34 15.76 -19.52 -21.60
N LEU A 35 15.37 -18.27 -21.86
CA LEU A 35 15.95 -17.47 -22.93
C LEU A 35 17.45 -17.23 -22.69
N VAL A 36 17.84 -16.83 -21.48
CA VAL A 36 19.25 -16.64 -21.10
C VAL A 36 20.03 -17.93 -21.31
N ARG A 37 19.50 -19.08 -20.89
CA ARG A 37 20.12 -20.41 -21.07
C ARG A 37 20.30 -20.77 -22.54
N LEU A 38 19.32 -20.49 -23.38
CA LEU A 38 19.42 -20.76 -24.83
C LEU A 38 20.42 -19.83 -25.52
N LEU A 39 20.46 -18.55 -25.14
CA LEU A 39 21.40 -17.58 -25.66
C LEU A 39 22.84 -17.88 -25.26
N SER A 40 23.05 -18.33 -24.02
CA SER A 40 24.40 -18.69 -23.53
C SER A 40 24.93 -19.98 -24.16
N GLY A 41 24.05 -20.83 -24.68
CA GLY A 41 24.45 -22.17 -25.12
C GLY A 41 24.97 -23.04 -23.97
N ALA A 42 24.38 -22.89 -22.77
CA ALA A 42 24.83 -23.66 -21.58
C ALA A 42 24.89 -25.18 -21.82
N ASP A 43 24.03 -25.68 -22.72
CA ASP A 43 23.96 -27.08 -23.12
C ASP A 43 24.82 -27.39 -24.36
N SER A 44 25.64 -26.45 -24.86
CA SER A 44 26.50 -26.59 -26.04
C SER A 44 27.96 -26.80 -25.67
N GLY A 45 28.76 -27.24 -26.66
CA GLY A 45 30.18 -27.49 -26.45
C GLY A 45 31.05 -26.24 -26.21
N ASN A 46 30.53 -25.03 -26.45
CA ASN A 46 31.26 -23.78 -26.26
C ASN A 46 30.29 -22.67 -25.71
N PRO A 47 29.94 -22.75 -24.44
CA PRO A 47 29.00 -21.80 -23.86
C PRO A 47 29.61 -20.40 -23.68
N ALA A 48 28.79 -19.35 -23.84
CA ALA A 48 29.13 -18.00 -23.41
C ALA A 48 29.25 -17.94 -21.88
N SER A 49 30.08 -17.02 -21.37
CA SER A 49 30.13 -16.75 -19.94
C SER A 49 28.90 -15.96 -19.53
N VAL A 50 28.19 -16.47 -18.52
CA VAL A 50 27.01 -15.82 -17.96
C VAL A 50 27.32 -15.26 -16.58
N MET A 51 26.97 -14.02 -16.35
CA MET A 51 26.99 -13.38 -15.03
C MET A 51 25.57 -12.94 -14.68
N ALA A 52 25.04 -13.47 -13.59
CA ALA A 52 23.78 -13.01 -13.02
C ALA A 52 24.05 -12.20 -11.75
N VAL A 53 23.45 -11.04 -11.66
CA VAL A 53 23.45 -10.20 -10.46
C VAL A 53 22.02 -10.14 -9.93
N GLY A 54 21.85 -10.25 -8.62
CA GLY A 54 20.54 -10.18 -8.00
C GLY A 54 20.58 -10.41 -6.50
N ASP A 55 19.43 -10.19 -5.90
CA ASP A 55 19.19 -10.38 -4.47
C ASP A 55 17.86 -11.16 -4.30
N GLU A 56 17.95 -12.44 -3.93
CA GLU A 56 16.77 -13.29 -3.73
C GLU A 56 15.82 -12.73 -2.68
N ALA A 57 16.33 -12.01 -1.69
CA ALA A 57 15.52 -11.33 -0.68
C ALA A 57 14.74 -10.11 -1.23
N GLN A 58 15.00 -9.70 -2.46
CA GLN A 58 14.23 -8.67 -3.17
C GLN A 58 13.33 -9.23 -4.27
N SER A 59 13.13 -10.56 -4.34
CA SER A 59 12.18 -11.19 -5.27
C SER A 59 10.74 -11.00 -4.76
N ILE A 60 10.05 -9.99 -5.30
CA ILE A 60 8.71 -9.56 -4.88
C ILE A 60 7.71 -9.41 -6.04
N TYR A 61 8.00 -10.04 -7.18
CA TYR A 61 7.16 -9.94 -8.39
C TYR A 61 6.60 -11.28 -8.85
N SER A 62 6.30 -12.22 -7.90
CA SER A 62 5.68 -13.50 -8.23
C SER A 62 4.36 -13.32 -8.98
N PHE A 63 3.57 -12.30 -8.63
CA PHE A 63 2.32 -11.95 -9.31
C PHE A 63 2.50 -11.53 -10.79
N ARG A 64 3.74 -11.25 -11.23
CA ARG A 64 4.13 -11.03 -12.63
C ARG A 64 4.79 -12.25 -13.25
N GLY A 65 4.81 -13.38 -12.52
CA GLY A 65 5.41 -14.64 -12.95
C GLY A 65 6.91 -14.74 -12.68
N ALA A 66 7.51 -13.82 -11.91
CA ALA A 66 8.88 -13.97 -11.44
C ALA A 66 9.00 -15.20 -10.51
N THR A 67 10.13 -15.85 -10.54
CA THR A 67 10.36 -17.10 -9.83
C THR A 67 11.70 -17.01 -9.11
N VAL A 68 11.68 -16.97 -7.78
CA VAL A 68 12.91 -16.83 -6.96
C VAL A 68 13.86 -18.02 -7.15
N GLU A 69 13.32 -19.17 -7.47
CA GLU A 69 14.08 -20.39 -7.77
C GLU A 69 15.09 -20.19 -8.90
N ASN A 70 14.80 -19.32 -9.87
CA ASN A 70 15.73 -19.04 -10.97
C ASN A 70 17.10 -18.55 -10.46
N ILE A 71 17.15 -17.70 -9.44
CA ILE A 71 18.41 -17.23 -8.87
C ILE A 71 19.00 -18.24 -7.87
N LEU A 72 18.16 -18.91 -7.09
CA LEU A 72 18.61 -19.92 -6.12
C LEU A 72 19.21 -21.14 -6.81
N GLU A 73 18.62 -21.57 -7.92
CA GLU A 73 19.07 -22.73 -8.70
C GLU A 73 20.11 -22.39 -9.77
N PHE A 74 20.46 -21.11 -9.94
CA PHE A 74 21.44 -20.68 -10.95
C PHE A 74 22.76 -21.47 -10.92
N PRO A 75 23.37 -21.77 -9.76
CA PRO A 75 24.60 -22.57 -9.72
C PRO A 75 24.41 -24.03 -10.19
N ARG A 76 23.18 -24.56 -10.09
CA ARG A 76 22.84 -25.90 -10.62
C ARG A 76 22.66 -25.86 -12.13
N ASP A 77 22.00 -24.79 -12.62
CA ASP A 77 21.72 -24.62 -14.05
C ASP A 77 22.94 -24.23 -14.88
N TYR A 78 23.94 -23.61 -14.24
CA TYR A 78 25.23 -23.24 -14.83
C TYR A 78 26.36 -23.86 -14.01
N PRO A 79 26.80 -25.08 -14.38
CA PRO A 79 27.91 -25.76 -13.69
C PRO A 79 29.18 -24.90 -13.65
N ASN A 80 29.94 -24.99 -12.56
CA ASN A 80 31.14 -24.18 -12.27
C ASN A 80 30.86 -22.69 -11.95
N THR A 81 29.62 -22.32 -11.62
CA THR A 81 29.29 -20.97 -11.15
C THR A 81 30.10 -20.63 -9.90
N LYS A 82 30.75 -19.45 -9.91
CA LYS A 82 31.37 -18.86 -8.73
C LYS A 82 30.37 -17.88 -8.12
N VAL A 83 29.85 -18.19 -6.93
CA VAL A 83 28.99 -17.30 -6.17
C VAL A 83 29.85 -16.32 -5.37
N ILE A 84 29.61 -15.02 -5.56
CA ILE A 84 30.26 -13.93 -4.82
C ILE A 84 29.16 -13.14 -4.10
N LYS A 85 29.27 -13.03 -2.78
CA LYS A 85 28.32 -12.26 -1.96
C LYS A 85 28.81 -10.84 -1.79
N LEU A 86 27.95 -9.86 -2.08
CA LEU A 86 28.20 -8.45 -1.84
C LEU A 86 27.44 -8.06 -0.55
N GLU A 87 28.13 -8.07 0.58
CA GLU A 87 27.52 -7.87 1.90
C GLU A 87 27.73 -6.45 2.45
N GLU A 88 28.69 -5.68 1.88
CA GLU A 88 28.90 -4.30 2.27
C GLU A 88 27.81 -3.40 1.68
N ASN A 89 27.03 -2.76 2.53
CA ASN A 89 25.96 -1.84 2.18
C ASN A 89 26.41 -0.39 2.37
N TYR A 90 26.26 0.42 1.35
CA TYR A 90 26.67 1.84 1.33
C TYR A 90 25.47 2.79 1.53
N ARG A 91 24.25 2.25 1.53
CA ARG A 91 23.00 3.02 1.62
C ARG A 91 22.63 3.31 3.06
N SER A 92 22.41 2.27 3.83
CA SER A 92 21.72 2.33 5.12
C SER A 92 22.70 2.38 6.29
N THR A 93 22.23 2.97 7.38
CA THR A 93 22.94 2.93 8.66
C THR A 93 22.86 1.55 9.33
N LYS A 94 23.78 1.31 10.29
CA LYS A 94 23.86 0.03 10.97
C LYS A 94 22.57 -0.42 11.66
N PRO A 95 21.82 0.42 12.41
CA PRO A 95 20.56 -0.01 13.03
C PRO A 95 19.54 -0.54 12.04
N ILE A 96 19.45 0.04 10.85
CA ILE A 96 18.54 -0.40 9.78
C ILE A 96 18.97 -1.77 9.24
N LEU A 97 20.28 -1.97 9.03
CA LEU A 97 20.80 -3.25 8.56
C LEU A 97 20.66 -4.36 9.59
N ASP A 98 20.80 -4.05 10.88
CA ASP A 98 20.59 -5.02 11.96
C ASP A 98 19.14 -5.56 11.94
N VAL A 99 18.14 -4.69 11.73
CA VAL A 99 16.73 -5.08 11.55
C VAL A 99 16.56 -5.90 10.26
N ALA A 100 17.13 -5.47 9.15
CA ALA A 100 17.07 -6.20 7.88
C ALA A 100 17.70 -7.60 7.99
N ASN A 101 18.87 -7.73 8.62
CA ASN A 101 19.52 -9.00 8.88
C ASN A 101 18.70 -9.90 9.81
N ASN A 102 18.01 -9.31 10.79
CA ASN A 102 17.12 -10.07 11.68
C ASN A 102 15.95 -10.68 10.89
N LEU A 103 15.31 -9.92 10.00
CA LEU A 103 14.24 -10.42 9.13
C LEU A 103 14.73 -11.58 8.24
N LEU A 104 15.93 -11.48 7.67
CA LEU A 104 16.53 -12.53 6.83
C LEU A 104 16.87 -13.80 7.60
N ARG A 105 17.19 -13.71 8.90
CA ARG A 105 17.45 -14.91 9.73
C ARG A 105 16.23 -15.81 9.89
N HIS A 106 15.03 -15.23 9.78
CA HIS A 106 13.74 -15.95 9.85
C HIS A 106 13.24 -16.43 8.48
N ALA A 107 13.94 -16.09 7.37
CA ALA A 107 13.59 -16.58 6.05
C ALA A 107 13.80 -18.10 5.94
N ALA A 108 12.85 -18.79 5.33
CA ALA A 108 12.91 -20.24 5.16
C ALA A 108 14.02 -20.66 4.17
N GLU A 109 14.22 -19.85 3.13
CA GLU A 109 15.19 -20.11 2.05
C GLU A 109 15.97 -18.84 1.70
N GLY A 110 17.15 -19.02 1.10
CA GLY A 110 17.98 -17.92 0.61
C GLY A 110 19.47 -18.12 0.87
N TYR A 111 20.27 -17.27 0.24
CA TYR A 111 21.70 -17.20 0.52
C TYR A 111 21.93 -16.58 1.90
N ARG A 112 22.49 -17.34 2.83
CA ARG A 112 22.89 -16.78 4.13
C ARG A 112 23.87 -15.64 3.89
N LYS A 113 23.43 -14.41 4.13
CA LYS A 113 24.20 -13.17 4.01
C LYS A 113 24.04 -12.34 5.28
N ASN A 114 25.04 -11.54 5.59
CA ASN A 114 25.02 -10.63 6.72
C ASN A 114 25.45 -9.25 6.24
N LEU A 115 24.47 -8.37 6.00
CA LEU A 115 24.73 -7.02 5.53
C LEU A 115 25.45 -6.21 6.62
N PHE A 116 26.50 -5.51 6.25
CA PHE A 116 27.21 -4.58 7.12
C PHE A 116 27.49 -3.27 6.42
N THR A 117 27.74 -2.23 7.18
CA THR A 117 28.10 -0.92 6.65
C THR A 117 29.26 -0.33 7.42
N ARG A 118 30.00 0.54 6.75
CA ARG A 118 31.03 1.39 7.37
C ARG A 118 30.49 2.77 7.73
N ASN A 119 29.23 3.06 7.39
CA ASN A 119 28.57 4.30 7.76
C ASN A 119 28.46 4.37 9.29
N ALA A 120 29.19 5.28 9.88
CA ALA A 120 29.18 5.47 11.33
C ALA A 120 27.87 6.16 11.78
N GLY A 121 27.32 5.73 12.92
CA GLY A 121 26.13 6.33 13.51
C GLY A 121 24.83 5.72 12.99
N GLY A 122 23.77 6.50 13.03
CA GLY A 122 22.40 6.14 12.67
C GLY A 122 21.43 6.21 13.85
N ALA A 123 20.23 6.72 13.60
CA ALA A 123 19.17 6.74 14.59
C ALA A 123 18.70 5.30 14.86
N PRO A 124 18.32 4.94 16.09
CA PRO A 124 17.68 3.67 16.38
C PRO A 124 16.40 3.49 15.57
N VAL A 125 16.14 2.29 15.10
CA VAL A 125 14.87 1.97 14.47
C VAL A 125 13.75 2.05 15.51
N ARG A 126 12.69 2.79 15.22
CA ARG A 126 11.57 2.99 16.14
C ARG A 126 10.39 2.12 15.75
N VAL A 127 9.76 1.48 16.73
CA VAL A 127 8.47 0.79 16.58
C VAL A 127 7.43 1.58 17.37
N ILE A 128 6.38 2.06 16.71
CA ILE A 128 5.33 2.87 17.31
C ILE A 128 4.03 2.08 17.32
N ARG A 129 3.55 1.75 18.54
CA ARG A 129 2.27 1.09 18.78
C ARG A 129 1.19 2.16 18.85
N CYS A 130 0.36 2.24 17.80
CA CYS A 130 -0.75 3.17 17.72
C CYS A 130 -2.03 2.55 18.28
N LEU A 131 -2.94 3.35 18.80
CA LEU A 131 -4.24 2.89 19.29
C LEU A 131 -5.12 2.37 18.15
N SER A 132 -5.06 3.06 16.99
CA SER A 132 -5.83 2.69 15.81
C SER A 132 -5.08 3.05 14.51
N ASP A 133 -5.58 2.58 13.37
CA ASP A 133 -5.14 3.01 12.04
C ASP A 133 -5.40 4.50 11.79
N PHE A 134 -6.46 5.06 12.38
CA PHE A 134 -6.72 6.51 12.31
C PHE A 134 -5.70 7.32 13.11
N SER A 135 -5.43 6.94 14.37
CA SER A 135 -4.41 7.63 15.18
C SER A 135 -2.99 7.43 14.60
N GLN A 136 -2.72 6.28 13.99
CA GLN A 136 -1.50 6.04 13.22
C GLN A 136 -1.31 7.10 12.13
N ALA A 137 -2.34 7.37 11.34
CA ALA A 137 -2.27 8.36 10.26
C ALA A 137 -1.92 9.75 10.78
N ALA A 138 -2.51 10.15 11.91
CA ALA A 138 -2.21 11.43 12.54
C ALA A 138 -0.78 11.50 13.08
N LEU A 139 -0.29 10.45 13.74
CA LEU A 139 1.10 10.37 14.24
C LEU A 139 2.11 10.37 13.10
N VAL A 140 1.83 9.65 12.00
CA VAL A 140 2.69 9.67 10.80
C VAL A 140 2.74 11.06 10.19
N ALA A 141 1.60 11.76 10.06
CA ALA A 141 1.56 13.12 9.53
C ALA A 141 2.33 14.13 10.41
N GLN A 142 2.27 13.98 11.73
CA GLN A 142 3.08 14.76 12.67
C GLN A 142 4.56 14.47 12.50
N GLU A 143 4.95 13.20 12.34
CA GLU A 143 6.34 12.81 12.11
C GLU A 143 6.85 13.34 10.77
N VAL A 144 6.03 13.31 9.71
CA VAL A 144 6.36 13.96 8.43
C VAL A 144 6.62 15.45 8.64
N SER A 145 5.77 16.16 9.41
CA SER A 145 5.97 17.58 9.71
C SER A 145 7.29 17.83 10.44
N ARG A 146 7.69 16.94 11.35
CA ARG A 146 9.00 17.00 12.03
C ARG A 146 10.16 16.80 11.05
N LEU A 147 10.04 15.76 10.20
CA LEU A 147 11.08 15.40 9.25
C LEU A 147 11.30 16.48 8.17
N LEU A 148 10.26 17.20 7.80
CA LEU A 148 10.34 18.34 6.87
C LEU A 148 11.20 19.52 7.41
N GLN A 149 11.53 19.52 8.70
CA GLN A 149 12.50 20.50 9.28
C GLN A 149 13.96 20.04 9.11
N ILE A 150 14.18 18.79 8.68
CA ILE A 150 15.50 18.14 8.60
C ILE A 150 15.85 17.77 7.17
N TYR A 151 14.87 17.21 6.44
CA TYR A 151 15.04 16.65 5.10
C TYR A 151 14.20 17.39 4.07
N GLN A 152 14.63 17.31 2.81
CA GLN A 152 13.78 17.76 1.70
C GLN A 152 12.55 16.86 1.59
N PRO A 153 11.39 17.36 1.13
CA PRO A 153 10.18 16.55 1.01
C PRO A 153 10.38 15.25 0.22
N SER A 154 11.12 15.28 -0.88
CA SER A 154 11.43 14.12 -1.71
C SER A 154 12.32 13.07 -1.07
N GLU A 155 12.94 13.35 0.06
CA GLU A 155 13.78 12.45 0.86
C GLU A 155 12.99 11.70 1.96
N ILE A 156 11.69 12.00 2.08
CA ILE A 156 10.80 11.41 3.07
C ILE A 156 9.81 10.50 2.36
N ALA A 157 9.70 9.23 2.79
CA ALA A 157 8.74 8.29 2.26
C ALA A 157 7.91 7.59 3.33
N VAL A 158 6.63 7.37 3.02
CA VAL A 158 5.76 6.47 3.76
C VAL A 158 5.39 5.29 2.88
N LEU A 159 5.72 4.09 3.34
CA LEU A 159 5.54 2.85 2.62
C LEU A 159 4.40 2.03 3.22
N PHE A 160 3.61 1.41 2.35
CA PHE A 160 2.48 0.58 2.72
C PHE A 160 2.33 -0.62 1.78
N ARG A 161 1.66 -1.67 2.28
CA ARG A 161 1.44 -2.90 1.50
C ARG A 161 0.42 -2.72 0.39
N SER A 162 -0.65 -2.00 0.63
CA SER A 162 -1.76 -1.78 -0.30
C SER A 162 -2.16 -0.32 -0.38
N GLY A 163 -2.56 0.14 -1.56
CA GLY A 163 -2.82 1.56 -1.83
C GLY A 163 -3.92 2.20 -0.97
N TYR A 164 -4.90 1.45 -0.50
CA TYR A 164 -5.97 1.97 0.36
C TYR A 164 -5.50 2.32 1.78
N GLN A 165 -4.43 1.67 2.27
CA GLN A 165 -3.87 1.90 3.61
C GLN A 165 -3.35 3.32 3.83
N SER A 166 -3.10 4.07 2.76
CA SER A 166 -2.67 5.47 2.84
C SER A 166 -3.84 6.47 2.92
N PHE A 167 -5.11 6.05 2.79
CA PHE A 167 -6.24 6.99 2.65
C PHE A 167 -6.38 7.94 3.85
N ASN A 168 -6.35 7.40 5.08
CA ASN A 168 -6.38 8.23 6.28
C ASN A 168 -5.20 9.19 6.35
N LEU A 169 -4.00 8.73 5.94
CA LEU A 169 -2.80 9.56 5.91
C LEU A 169 -2.90 10.66 4.87
N GLU A 170 -3.40 10.36 3.67
CA GLU A 170 -3.59 11.37 2.60
C GLU A 170 -4.46 12.53 3.09
N MET A 171 -5.53 12.23 3.83
CA MET A 171 -6.37 13.27 4.44
C MET A 171 -5.62 14.09 5.50
N GLN A 172 -4.88 13.44 6.39
CA GLN A 172 -4.12 14.16 7.41
C GLN A 172 -3.05 15.07 6.81
N LEU A 173 -2.36 14.62 5.76
CA LEU A 173 -1.37 15.43 5.04
C LEU A 173 -2.04 16.63 4.34
N ASN A 174 -3.20 16.42 3.70
CA ASN A 174 -3.97 17.51 3.09
C ASN A 174 -4.41 18.55 4.12
N ARG A 175 -4.89 18.13 5.29
CA ARG A 175 -5.25 19.04 6.42
C ARG A 175 -4.07 19.90 6.87
N LEU A 176 -2.88 19.34 6.86
CA LEU A 176 -1.64 20.05 7.22
C LEU A 176 -1.05 20.86 6.05
N GLY A 177 -1.66 20.82 4.87
CA GLY A 177 -1.12 21.47 3.66
C GLY A 177 0.16 20.85 3.14
N ILE A 178 0.48 19.62 3.53
CA ILE A 178 1.69 18.90 3.12
C ILE A 178 1.44 18.26 1.76
N ARG A 179 2.22 18.67 0.77
CA ARG A 179 2.17 18.10 -0.58
C ARG A 179 2.79 16.72 -0.61
N PHE A 180 2.15 15.79 -1.30
CA PHE A 180 2.67 14.44 -1.48
C PHE A 180 2.47 13.94 -2.90
N ARG A 181 3.26 12.94 -3.28
CA ARG A 181 3.10 12.16 -4.50
C ARG A 181 2.92 10.69 -4.15
N LYS A 182 1.93 10.04 -4.77
CA LYS A 182 1.65 8.62 -4.53
C LYS A 182 2.11 7.75 -5.69
N TYR A 183 2.86 6.71 -5.36
CA TYR A 183 3.27 5.66 -6.30
C TYR A 183 2.60 4.34 -5.93
N GLY A 184 2.12 3.62 -6.95
CA GLY A 184 1.46 2.34 -6.74
C GLY A 184 0.05 2.48 -6.18
N GLY A 185 -0.88 2.84 -7.05
CA GLY A 185 -2.29 3.09 -6.76
C GLY A 185 -2.68 4.54 -7.01
N LEU A 186 -3.98 4.75 -7.17
CA LEU A 186 -4.56 6.08 -7.29
C LEU A 186 -4.69 6.71 -5.90
N LYS A 187 -4.69 8.04 -5.84
CA LYS A 187 -5.13 8.76 -4.65
C LYS A 187 -6.55 8.29 -4.28
N TYR A 188 -6.91 8.35 -2.99
CA TYR A 188 -8.22 7.87 -2.53
C TYR A 188 -9.40 8.46 -3.33
N ASN A 189 -9.35 9.77 -3.61
CA ASN A 189 -10.39 10.50 -4.34
C ASN A 189 -10.34 10.27 -5.87
N GLU A 190 -9.27 9.69 -6.42
CA GLU A 190 -9.13 9.37 -7.84
C GLU A 190 -9.61 7.97 -8.20
N ALA A 191 -9.67 7.06 -7.22
CA ALA A 191 -10.07 5.68 -7.43
C ALA A 191 -11.52 5.59 -7.96
N ALA A 192 -11.73 4.84 -9.06
CA ALA A 192 -13.02 4.80 -9.74
C ALA A 192 -14.18 4.39 -8.82
N HIS A 193 -14.02 3.32 -8.03
CA HIS A 193 -15.04 2.83 -7.09
C HIS A 193 -15.33 3.81 -5.95
N VAL A 194 -14.34 4.62 -5.53
CA VAL A 194 -14.53 5.69 -4.54
C VAL A 194 -15.31 6.84 -5.18
N LYS A 195 -14.99 7.20 -6.43
CA LYS A 195 -15.78 8.18 -7.20
C LYS A 195 -17.21 7.71 -7.42
N ASP A 196 -17.44 6.40 -7.60
CA ASP A 196 -18.77 5.82 -7.74
C ASP A 196 -19.58 5.99 -6.46
N LEU A 197 -19.03 5.60 -5.30
CA LEU A 197 -19.69 5.77 -4.00
C LEU A 197 -19.95 7.24 -3.70
N THR A 198 -18.95 8.10 -3.88
CA THR A 198 -19.09 9.53 -3.60
C THR A 198 -20.06 10.23 -4.54
N ALA A 199 -20.37 9.69 -5.72
CA ALA A 199 -21.40 10.25 -6.60
C ALA A 199 -22.80 10.22 -5.95
N TYR A 200 -23.14 9.15 -5.22
CA TYR A 200 -24.40 9.09 -4.45
C TYR A 200 -24.45 10.20 -3.40
N LEU A 201 -23.37 10.35 -2.66
CA LEU A 201 -23.26 11.33 -1.57
C LEU A 201 -23.31 12.77 -2.09
N LYS A 202 -22.55 13.07 -3.15
CA LYS A 202 -22.52 14.39 -3.79
C LYS A 202 -23.88 14.77 -4.35
N LEU A 203 -24.54 13.83 -5.04
CA LEU A 203 -25.86 14.06 -5.60
C LEU A 203 -26.94 14.24 -4.50
N ALA A 204 -26.80 13.55 -3.36
CA ALA A 204 -27.67 13.75 -2.21
C ALA A 204 -27.51 15.15 -1.60
N VAL A 205 -26.28 15.69 -1.50
CA VAL A 205 -26.02 17.06 -1.02
C VAL A 205 -26.44 18.10 -2.07
N ASN A 206 -26.04 17.87 -3.33
CA ASN A 206 -26.37 18.79 -4.44
C ASN A 206 -27.13 18.06 -5.57
N PRO A 207 -28.45 18.12 -5.63
CA PRO A 207 -29.28 17.48 -6.68
C PRO A 207 -28.99 17.99 -8.10
N ARG A 208 -28.27 19.12 -8.25
CA ARG A 208 -27.87 19.68 -9.54
C ARG A 208 -26.46 19.26 -9.99
N ASP A 209 -25.81 18.34 -9.28
CA ASP A 209 -24.53 17.80 -9.69
C ASP A 209 -24.71 16.83 -10.87
N TYR A 210 -24.66 17.38 -12.08
CA TYR A 210 -24.79 16.60 -13.31
C TYR A 210 -23.68 15.54 -13.46
N THR A 211 -22.47 15.83 -12.98
CA THR A 211 -21.35 14.89 -13.07
C THR A 211 -21.62 13.63 -12.26
N SER A 212 -22.06 13.79 -11.02
CA SER A 212 -22.45 12.67 -10.16
C SER A 212 -23.69 11.94 -10.69
N PHE A 213 -24.68 12.67 -11.19
CA PHE A 213 -25.86 12.10 -11.82
C PHE A 213 -25.50 11.23 -13.04
N GLN A 214 -24.65 11.73 -13.93
CA GLN A 214 -24.18 11.01 -15.10
C GLN A 214 -23.37 9.78 -14.71
N ARG A 215 -22.58 9.86 -13.65
CA ARG A 215 -21.78 8.76 -13.16
C ARG A 215 -22.66 7.60 -12.69
N ILE A 216 -23.67 7.85 -11.87
CA ILE A 216 -24.64 6.83 -11.44
C ILE A 216 -25.38 6.26 -12.65
N GLY A 217 -25.81 7.12 -13.59
CA GLY A 217 -26.45 6.69 -14.83
C GLY A 217 -25.61 5.71 -15.66
N SER A 218 -24.29 5.89 -15.65
CA SER A 218 -23.37 5.02 -16.39
C SER A 218 -23.29 3.57 -15.88
N PHE A 219 -23.78 3.30 -14.68
CA PHE A 219 -23.86 1.94 -14.14
C PHE A 219 -24.90 1.08 -14.85
N PHE A 220 -25.79 1.69 -15.61
CA PHE A 220 -26.93 1.02 -16.23
C PHE A 220 -26.82 0.97 -17.76
N LYS A 221 -27.03 -0.23 -18.31
CA LYS A 221 -27.02 -0.45 -19.76
C LYS A 221 -28.12 0.38 -20.46
N GLY A 222 -27.73 1.07 -21.52
CA GLY A 222 -28.66 1.88 -22.32
C GLY A 222 -28.78 3.34 -21.86
N ILE A 223 -28.07 3.74 -20.78
CA ILE A 223 -27.99 5.14 -20.31
C ILE A 223 -26.63 5.71 -20.72
N GLY A 224 -26.53 6.14 -21.98
CA GLY A 224 -25.35 6.89 -22.45
C GLY A 224 -25.49 8.39 -22.16
N PRO A 225 -24.44 9.19 -22.43
CA PRO A 225 -24.39 10.62 -22.09
C PRO A 225 -25.59 11.44 -22.58
N LYS A 226 -26.02 11.21 -23.82
CA LYS A 226 -27.20 11.90 -24.39
C LYS A 226 -28.52 11.53 -23.68
N THR A 227 -28.65 10.27 -23.29
CA THR A 227 -29.85 9.79 -22.55
C THR A 227 -29.84 10.37 -21.14
N CYS A 228 -28.67 10.35 -20.48
CA CYS A 228 -28.48 10.90 -19.16
C CYS A 228 -28.81 12.39 -19.11
N GLN A 229 -28.36 13.17 -20.10
CA GLN A 229 -28.69 14.61 -20.22
C GLN A 229 -30.19 14.87 -20.35
N LYS A 230 -30.91 14.03 -21.13
CA LYS A 230 -32.36 14.15 -21.26
C LYS A 230 -33.10 13.82 -19.96
N ILE A 231 -32.64 12.80 -19.24
CA ILE A 231 -33.25 12.43 -17.96
C ILE A 231 -32.97 13.54 -16.92
N PHE A 232 -31.76 14.08 -16.89
CA PHE A 232 -31.38 15.16 -15.97
C PHE A 232 -32.21 16.43 -16.18
N ALA A 233 -32.42 16.82 -17.44
CA ALA A 233 -33.29 17.97 -17.74
C ALA A 233 -34.72 17.79 -17.20
N VAL A 234 -35.29 16.57 -17.36
CA VAL A 234 -36.62 16.26 -16.79
C VAL A 234 -36.59 16.19 -15.27
N TRP A 235 -35.50 15.71 -14.68
CA TRP A 235 -35.26 15.69 -13.23
C TRP A 235 -35.22 17.12 -12.64
N GLU A 236 -34.52 18.06 -13.30
CA GLU A 236 -34.45 19.46 -12.86
C GLU A 236 -35.77 20.18 -13.06
N GLU A 237 -36.49 19.88 -14.16
CA GLU A 237 -37.82 20.50 -14.47
C GLU A 237 -38.88 20.06 -13.45
N GLY A 238 -38.77 18.84 -12.92
CA GLY A 238 -39.71 18.29 -11.92
C GLY A 238 -41.09 17.99 -12.47
N ASP A 239 -41.31 17.90 -13.82
CA ASP A 239 -42.60 17.61 -14.42
C ASP A 239 -42.99 16.14 -14.16
N PRO A 240 -44.06 15.88 -13.37
CA PRO A 240 -44.45 14.53 -12.98
C PRO A 240 -44.78 13.61 -14.16
N LYS A 241 -45.37 14.14 -15.25
CA LYS A 241 -45.75 13.34 -16.42
C LYS A 241 -44.53 12.91 -17.24
N LYS A 242 -43.57 13.83 -17.42
CA LYS A 242 -42.33 13.54 -18.10
C LYS A 242 -41.48 12.59 -17.26
N MET A 243 -41.43 12.77 -15.97
CA MET A 243 -40.75 11.90 -15.01
C MET A 243 -41.31 10.48 -15.09
N GLU A 244 -42.62 10.28 -15.04
CA GLU A 244 -43.25 8.95 -15.08
C GLU A 244 -42.95 8.23 -16.40
N LYS A 245 -42.96 8.94 -17.54
CA LYS A 245 -42.58 8.37 -18.84
C LYS A 245 -41.12 7.93 -18.89
N MET A 246 -40.20 8.66 -18.29
CA MET A 246 -38.80 8.28 -18.20
C MET A 246 -38.57 7.12 -17.21
N ARG A 247 -39.24 7.14 -16.06
CA ARG A 247 -39.21 6.12 -15.03
C ARG A 247 -39.63 4.75 -15.58
N SER A 248 -40.74 4.68 -16.34
CA SER A 248 -41.20 3.42 -16.92
C SER A 248 -40.16 2.77 -17.84
N ARG A 249 -39.33 3.60 -18.52
CA ARG A 249 -38.30 3.15 -19.45
C ARG A 249 -36.96 2.83 -18.80
N TYR A 250 -36.57 3.56 -17.76
CA TYR A 250 -35.25 3.50 -17.11
C TYR A 250 -35.39 3.21 -15.63
N ARG A 251 -36.32 2.34 -15.24
CA ARG A 251 -36.69 2.04 -13.86
C ARG A 251 -35.50 1.80 -12.93
N PRO A 252 -34.50 0.94 -13.25
CA PRO A 252 -33.39 0.68 -12.34
C PRO A 252 -32.58 1.93 -11.99
N PHE A 253 -32.44 2.86 -12.93
CA PHE A 253 -31.77 4.12 -12.67
C PHE A 253 -32.60 5.06 -11.81
N PHE A 254 -33.92 5.10 -12.02
CA PHE A 254 -34.81 5.90 -11.17
C PHE A 254 -34.90 5.36 -9.74
N ASP A 255 -34.77 4.06 -9.56
CA ASP A 255 -34.70 3.46 -8.21
C ASP A 255 -33.44 3.93 -7.47
N GLU A 256 -32.32 4.18 -8.19
CA GLU A 256 -31.13 4.82 -7.59
C GLU A 256 -31.35 6.31 -7.28
N LEU A 257 -32.04 7.04 -8.14
CA LEU A 257 -32.36 8.45 -7.88
C LEU A 257 -33.31 8.61 -6.67
N ASP A 258 -34.29 7.71 -6.53
CA ASP A 258 -35.18 7.67 -5.36
C ASP A 258 -34.38 7.39 -4.07
N PHE A 259 -33.41 6.47 -4.15
CA PHE A 259 -32.50 6.21 -3.06
C PHE A 259 -31.68 7.46 -2.69
N VAL A 260 -31.12 8.19 -3.67
CA VAL A 260 -30.39 9.45 -3.43
C VAL A 260 -31.26 10.48 -2.72
N VAL A 261 -32.54 10.61 -3.11
CA VAL A 261 -33.49 11.50 -2.43
C VAL A 261 -33.72 11.06 -0.99
N SER A 262 -33.88 9.76 -0.74
CA SER A 262 -34.02 9.21 0.61
C SER A 262 -32.77 9.43 1.47
N LEU A 263 -31.58 9.24 0.89
CA LEU A 263 -30.30 9.47 1.55
C LEU A 263 -30.12 10.93 2.02
N ARG A 264 -30.60 11.89 1.24
CA ARG A 264 -30.57 13.32 1.60
C ARG A 264 -31.31 13.60 2.91
N SER A 265 -32.49 13.00 3.06
CA SER A 265 -33.37 13.20 4.21
C SER A 265 -33.14 12.18 5.35
N ALA A 266 -32.26 11.22 5.17
CA ALA A 266 -31.96 10.22 6.18
C ALA A 266 -31.36 10.86 7.43
N PRO A 267 -31.80 10.46 8.64
CA PRO A 267 -31.17 10.88 9.88
C PRO A 267 -29.80 10.21 10.02
N GLY A 268 -28.97 10.74 10.90
CA GLY A 268 -27.66 10.17 11.22
C GLY A 268 -26.49 11.04 10.82
N ARG A 269 -25.30 10.63 11.26
CA ARG A 269 -24.03 11.28 11.00
C ARG A 269 -23.54 11.01 9.56
N ALA A 270 -22.42 11.59 9.18
CA ALA A 270 -21.80 11.35 7.88
C ALA A 270 -21.54 9.84 7.65
N GLN A 271 -21.03 9.14 8.65
CA GLN A 271 -20.75 7.70 8.57
C GLN A 271 -22.00 6.89 8.22
N ASP A 272 -23.13 7.16 8.88
CA ASP A 272 -24.40 6.44 8.62
C ASP A 272 -24.82 6.59 7.16
N LYS A 273 -24.72 7.79 6.61
CA LYS A 273 -25.08 8.08 5.22
C LYS A 273 -24.10 7.45 4.21
N VAL A 274 -22.81 7.46 4.52
CA VAL A 274 -21.79 6.80 3.69
C VAL A 274 -22.02 5.28 3.71
N GLN A 275 -22.33 4.69 4.87
CA GLN A 275 -22.66 3.28 4.98
C GLN A 275 -23.93 2.95 4.18
N MET A 276 -25.00 3.73 4.29
CA MET A 276 -26.21 3.53 3.50
C MET A 276 -25.93 3.57 1.99
N ALA A 277 -25.10 4.50 1.54
CA ALA A 277 -24.70 4.58 0.13
C ALA A 277 -23.87 3.38 -0.30
N LEU A 278 -23.00 2.88 0.57
CA LEU A 278 -22.22 1.67 0.32
C LEU A 278 -23.09 0.42 0.25
N ASP A 279 -24.04 0.25 1.17
CA ASP A 279 -24.98 -0.87 1.19
C ASP A 279 -25.88 -0.89 -0.05
N ARG A 280 -26.19 0.29 -0.61
CA ARG A 280 -26.91 0.40 -1.88
C ARG A 280 -26.02 0.03 -3.07
N TYR A 281 -24.81 0.57 -3.12
CA TYR A 281 -23.85 0.36 -4.19
C TYR A 281 -23.33 -1.08 -4.24
N ASP A 282 -23.23 -1.73 -3.08
CA ASP A 282 -22.78 -3.11 -2.88
C ASP A 282 -23.84 -3.96 -2.19
N SER A 283 -25.05 -3.99 -2.76
CA SER A 283 -26.17 -4.72 -2.15
C SER A 283 -26.08 -6.22 -2.35
N VAL A 284 -26.55 -6.99 -1.36
CA VAL A 284 -26.59 -8.47 -1.39
C VAL A 284 -27.43 -9.01 -2.54
N GLU A 285 -28.47 -8.27 -2.97
CA GLU A 285 -29.39 -8.69 -4.04
C GLU A 285 -28.87 -8.40 -5.45
N GLY A 286 -27.77 -7.66 -5.58
CA GLY A 286 -27.17 -7.30 -6.87
C GLY A 286 -26.13 -6.20 -6.76
N SER A 287 -24.91 -6.55 -6.35
CA SER A 287 -23.82 -5.60 -6.20
C SER A 287 -23.47 -4.92 -7.52
N ILE A 288 -23.59 -3.59 -7.54
CA ILE A 288 -23.10 -2.76 -8.64
C ILE A 288 -21.57 -2.78 -8.63
N LEU A 289 -20.96 -2.73 -7.47
CA LEU A 289 -19.51 -2.78 -7.28
C LEU A 289 -18.91 -4.07 -7.87
N GLU A 290 -19.44 -5.25 -7.50
CA GLU A 290 -18.95 -6.52 -8.00
C GLU A 290 -19.14 -6.65 -9.51
N ARG A 291 -20.29 -6.23 -10.03
CA ARG A 291 -20.60 -6.24 -11.46
C ARG A 291 -19.66 -5.34 -12.28
N LEU A 292 -19.27 -4.19 -11.75
CA LEU A 292 -18.36 -3.25 -12.43
C LEU A 292 -16.88 -3.68 -12.30
N TYR A 293 -16.51 -4.34 -11.20
CA TYR A 293 -15.12 -4.64 -10.87
C TYR A 293 -14.91 -6.08 -10.37
N PRO A 294 -15.32 -7.11 -11.12
CA PRO A 294 -15.32 -8.49 -10.62
C PRO A 294 -13.92 -9.02 -10.26
N GLU A 295 -12.89 -8.63 -11.02
CA GLU A 295 -11.51 -9.12 -10.80
C GLU A 295 -10.88 -8.61 -9.49
N ASN A 296 -11.27 -7.42 -9.02
CA ASN A 296 -10.66 -6.74 -7.88
C ASN A 296 -11.68 -6.39 -6.79
N TYR A 297 -12.84 -7.06 -6.79
CA TYR A 297 -13.94 -6.76 -5.89
C TYR A 297 -13.53 -6.73 -4.41
N PRO A 298 -12.85 -7.76 -3.84
CA PRO A 298 -12.52 -7.76 -2.41
C PRO A 298 -11.65 -6.57 -2.00
N THR A 299 -10.64 -6.24 -2.81
CA THR A 299 -9.74 -5.10 -2.53
C THR A 299 -10.47 -3.77 -2.61
N ARG A 300 -11.38 -3.62 -3.59
CA ARG A 300 -12.17 -2.39 -3.74
C ARG A 300 -13.19 -2.24 -2.64
N ARG A 301 -13.81 -3.34 -2.21
CA ARG A 301 -14.74 -3.36 -1.08
C ARG A 301 -14.05 -2.90 0.20
N THR A 302 -12.85 -3.44 0.50
CA THR A 302 -12.05 -3.00 1.64
C THR A 302 -11.71 -1.50 1.57
N ALA A 303 -11.37 -0.99 0.38
CA ALA A 303 -11.10 0.43 0.22
C ALA A 303 -12.35 1.32 0.47
N LEU A 304 -13.54 0.84 0.15
CA LEU A 304 -14.80 1.55 0.45
C LEU A 304 -15.16 1.48 1.93
N ASP A 305 -14.83 0.39 2.62
CA ASP A 305 -14.96 0.28 4.07
C ASP A 305 -14.08 1.33 4.79
N GLU A 306 -12.88 1.60 4.27
CA GLU A 306 -12.06 2.71 4.78
C GLU A 306 -12.73 4.08 4.59
N VAL A 307 -13.45 4.32 3.49
CA VAL A 307 -14.20 5.58 3.29
C VAL A 307 -15.29 5.75 4.36
N VAL A 308 -15.99 4.66 4.72
CA VAL A 308 -16.97 4.66 5.82
C VAL A 308 -16.31 5.00 7.16
N SER A 309 -15.14 4.39 7.41
CA SER A 309 -14.35 4.62 8.61
C SER A 309 -13.90 6.08 8.73
N ILE A 310 -13.41 6.66 7.64
CA ILE A 310 -13.02 8.08 7.59
C ILE A 310 -14.20 8.99 7.94
N ALA A 311 -15.39 8.66 7.46
CA ALA A 311 -16.61 9.44 7.70
C ALA A 311 -17.06 9.45 9.18
N GLU A 312 -16.58 8.53 10.03
CA GLU A 312 -16.84 8.49 11.46
C GLU A 312 -16.42 9.78 12.19
N SER A 313 -15.40 10.47 11.67
CA SER A 313 -14.87 11.70 12.26
C SER A 313 -15.77 12.94 12.02
N PHE A 314 -16.84 12.81 11.23
CA PHE A 314 -17.66 13.93 10.79
C PHE A 314 -19.11 13.80 11.24
N ASP A 315 -19.68 14.90 11.70
CA ASP A 315 -21.10 14.96 12.08
C ASP A 315 -22.01 15.17 10.87
N ALA A 316 -21.59 15.96 9.89
CA ALA A 316 -22.37 16.31 8.71
C ALA A 316 -21.75 15.76 7.41
N LEU A 317 -22.62 15.33 6.48
CA LEU A 317 -22.20 14.77 5.19
C LEU A 317 -21.50 15.79 4.28
N ASP A 318 -21.96 17.02 4.27
CA ASP A 318 -21.37 18.11 3.49
C ASP A 318 -19.98 18.50 4.00
N GLU A 319 -19.77 18.50 5.32
CA GLU A 319 -18.46 18.68 5.95
C GLU A 319 -17.51 17.55 5.54
N PHE A 320 -17.94 16.29 5.66
CA PHE A 320 -17.19 15.15 5.20
C PHE A 320 -16.78 15.29 3.72
N LEU A 321 -17.74 15.58 2.83
CA LEU A 321 -17.46 15.70 1.41
C LEU A 321 -16.53 16.86 1.08
N ALA A 322 -16.67 17.99 1.76
CA ALA A 322 -15.79 19.14 1.57
C ALA A 322 -14.33 18.77 1.87
N GLU A 323 -14.10 18.07 2.98
CA GLU A 323 -12.75 17.66 3.37
C GLU A 323 -12.23 16.44 2.58
N PHE A 324 -13.10 15.44 2.36
CA PHE A 324 -12.75 14.25 1.62
C PHE A 324 -12.37 14.55 0.16
N THR A 325 -12.87 15.62 -0.44
CA THR A 325 -12.55 16.05 -1.79
C THR A 325 -11.50 17.15 -1.85
N LEU A 326 -11.02 17.61 -0.69
CA LEU A 326 -9.98 18.62 -0.62
C LEU A 326 -8.68 18.09 -1.26
N GLU A 327 -8.17 18.82 -2.22
CA GLU A 327 -6.86 18.58 -2.82
C GLU A 327 -5.99 19.82 -2.66
N VAL A 328 -4.76 19.63 -2.23
CA VAL A 328 -3.77 20.69 -2.35
C VAL A 328 -3.51 20.90 -3.85
N PRO A 329 -3.71 22.12 -4.39
CA PRO A 329 -3.54 22.35 -5.83
C PRO A 329 -2.20 21.84 -6.34
N GLU A 330 -2.24 21.00 -7.36
CA GLU A 330 -1.05 20.60 -8.10
C GLU A 330 -0.61 21.78 -8.99
N ALA A 331 0.04 22.80 -8.42
CA ALA A 331 0.83 23.70 -9.24
C ALA A 331 1.92 22.90 -9.96
N ALA A 332 2.38 23.36 -11.13
CA ALA A 332 3.51 22.75 -11.84
C ALA A 332 4.79 22.90 -11.00
N VAL A 333 4.95 22.04 -10.01
CA VAL A 333 6.00 22.04 -9.01
C VAL A 333 6.91 20.86 -9.30
N ASP A 334 8.20 21.09 -9.18
CA ASP A 334 9.23 20.07 -9.23
C ASP A 334 8.91 18.95 -8.23
N ASP A 335 9.13 17.69 -8.61
CA ASP A 335 8.91 16.52 -7.78
C ASP A 335 9.71 16.54 -6.45
N SER A 336 10.75 17.36 -6.37
CA SER A 336 11.56 17.57 -5.17
C SER A 336 10.79 18.18 -3.98
N ASP A 337 9.64 18.83 -4.24
CA ASP A 337 8.81 19.54 -3.23
C ASP A 337 7.64 18.68 -2.71
N ARG A 338 7.73 17.35 -2.81
CA ARG A 338 6.65 16.43 -2.42
C ARG A 338 7.15 15.25 -1.61
N VAL A 339 6.47 14.96 -0.50
CA VAL A 339 6.66 13.73 0.28
C VAL A 339 6.18 12.53 -0.54
N VAL A 340 6.86 11.40 -0.42
CA VAL A 340 6.53 10.20 -1.19
C VAL A 340 5.63 9.27 -0.37
N LEU A 341 4.47 8.94 -0.93
CA LEU A 341 3.62 7.83 -0.48
C LEU A 341 3.76 6.70 -1.51
N SER A 342 4.12 5.50 -1.08
CA SER A 342 4.36 4.43 -2.05
C SER A 342 3.96 3.05 -1.54
N THR A 343 3.39 2.24 -2.43
CA THR A 343 3.38 0.80 -2.15
C THR A 343 4.82 0.27 -2.13
N ILE A 344 5.08 -0.73 -1.31
CA ILE A 344 6.41 -1.33 -1.20
C ILE A 344 6.90 -1.87 -2.55
N HIS A 345 6.00 -2.42 -3.36
CA HIS A 345 6.34 -2.88 -4.71
C HIS A 345 6.86 -1.75 -5.62
N SER A 346 6.22 -0.58 -5.56
CA SER A 346 6.64 0.58 -6.35
C SER A 346 7.88 1.28 -5.78
N ALA A 347 8.21 1.01 -4.51
CA ALA A 347 9.39 1.53 -3.84
C ALA A 347 10.67 0.74 -4.17
N LYS A 348 10.57 -0.45 -4.79
CA LYS A 348 11.74 -1.24 -5.19
C LYS A 348 12.62 -0.44 -6.15
N GLY A 349 13.93 -0.44 -5.90
CA GLY A 349 14.90 0.35 -6.66
C GLY A 349 15.07 1.81 -6.20
N LEU A 350 14.13 2.33 -5.38
CA LEU A 350 14.21 3.69 -4.82
C LEU A 350 14.82 3.68 -3.42
N GLU A 351 15.14 4.86 -2.89
CA GLU A 351 15.69 5.03 -1.53
C GLU A 351 15.43 6.45 -1.01
N TRP A 352 15.28 6.59 0.31
CA TRP A 352 14.99 7.86 0.97
C TRP A 352 15.78 8.01 2.29
N SER A 353 16.04 9.24 2.69
CA SER A 353 16.74 9.53 3.97
C SER A 353 15.89 9.05 5.15
N ALA A 354 14.59 9.31 5.13
CA ALA A 354 13.65 8.87 6.15
C ALA A 354 12.51 8.03 5.58
N VAL A 355 12.28 6.85 6.16
CA VAL A 355 11.21 5.93 5.75
C VAL A 355 10.35 5.58 6.94
N MET A 356 9.04 5.65 6.72
CA MET A 356 8.02 5.18 7.64
C MET A 356 7.26 4.02 7.00
N ILE A 357 7.07 2.91 7.70
CA ILE A 357 6.29 1.77 7.24
C ILE A 357 5.06 1.66 8.12
N ILE A 358 3.87 1.68 7.51
CA ILE A 358 2.59 1.70 8.21
C ILE A 358 1.85 0.37 8.12
N ASP A 359 0.81 0.23 8.96
CA ASP A 359 -0.11 -0.93 9.00
C ASP A 359 0.59 -2.27 9.28
N LEU A 360 1.59 -2.27 10.16
CA LEU A 360 2.29 -3.48 10.58
C LEU A 360 1.44 -4.29 11.59
N ALA A 361 0.28 -4.71 11.13
CA ALA A 361 -0.66 -5.55 11.84
C ALA A 361 -0.93 -6.84 11.05
N ASN A 362 -1.25 -7.91 11.79
CA ASN A 362 -1.63 -9.18 11.19
C ASN A 362 -2.87 -8.99 10.30
N ASP A 363 -2.99 -9.72 9.19
CA ASP A 363 -4.02 -9.57 8.15
C ASP A 363 -3.95 -8.26 7.32
N ARG A 364 -3.06 -7.31 7.69
CA ARG A 364 -2.77 -6.09 6.93
C ARG A 364 -1.40 -6.15 6.25
N PHE A 365 -0.37 -6.44 7.02
CA PHE A 365 0.99 -6.72 6.56
C PHE A 365 1.69 -7.68 7.54
N PRO A 366 1.79 -8.98 7.21
CA PRO A 366 1.38 -9.64 5.95
C PRO A 366 -0.11 -9.61 5.73
N SER A 367 -0.51 -9.69 4.45
CA SER A 367 -1.92 -9.75 4.05
C SER A 367 -2.57 -11.06 4.51
N ARG A 368 -3.89 -11.04 4.74
CA ARG A 368 -4.65 -12.24 5.13
C ARG A 368 -4.44 -13.43 4.17
N HIS A 369 -4.35 -13.14 2.88
CA HIS A 369 -4.13 -14.17 1.86
C HIS A 369 -2.75 -14.83 2.01
N ALA A 370 -1.74 -14.06 2.36
CA ALA A 370 -0.38 -14.55 2.49
C ALA A 370 -0.22 -15.56 3.65
N GLN A 371 -1.10 -15.54 4.64
CA GLN A 371 -1.03 -16.48 5.75
C GLN A 371 -1.53 -17.89 5.40
N GLN A 372 -2.11 -18.09 4.21
CA GLN A 372 -2.63 -19.37 3.74
C GLN A 372 -1.56 -20.22 3.02
N SER A 373 -0.41 -19.64 2.64
CA SER A 373 0.69 -20.32 1.96
C SER A 373 2.04 -19.86 2.49
N ALA A 374 2.91 -20.81 2.81
CA ALA A 374 4.27 -20.51 3.26
C ALA A 374 5.07 -19.72 2.20
N GLU A 375 4.90 -20.02 0.91
CA GLU A 375 5.59 -19.33 -0.18
C GLU A 375 5.16 -17.87 -0.26
N VAL A 376 3.84 -17.60 -0.18
CA VAL A 376 3.30 -16.24 -0.20
C VAL A 376 3.70 -15.47 1.06
N PHE A 377 3.76 -16.15 2.21
CA PHE A 377 4.23 -15.53 3.46
C PHE A 377 5.72 -15.11 3.35
N GLU A 378 6.56 -15.95 2.74
CA GLU A 378 7.96 -15.61 2.51
C GLU A 378 8.12 -14.46 1.50
N GLU A 379 7.24 -14.32 0.52
CA GLU A 379 7.21 -13.14 -0.35
C GLU A 379 6.86 -11.86 0.43
N GLU A 380 5.90 -11.91 1.34
CA GLU A 380 5.59 -10.78 2.24
C GLU A 380 6.78 -10.45 3.17
N ARG A 381 7.57 -11.47 3.62
CA ARG A 381 8.81 -11.25 4.35
C ARG A 381 9.83 -10.50 3.50
N ARG A 382 9.99 -10.89 2.24
CA ARG A 382 10.85 -10.17 1.28
C ARG A 382 10.35 -8.74 1.05
N LEU A 383 9.03 -8.51 1.00
CA LEU A 383 8.46 -7.16 0.95
C LEU A 383 8.86 -6.33 2.19
N MET A 384 8.78 -6.90 3.39
CA MET A 384 9.21 -6.20 4.61
C MET A 384 10.71 -5.88 4.59
N TYR A 385 11.54 -6.83 4.15
CA TYR A 385 12.97 -6.60 3.96
C TYR A 385 13.23 -5.47 2.94
N VAL A 386 12.56 -5.49 1.78
CA VAL A 386 12.66 -4.43 0.78
C VAL A 386 12.26 -3.09 1.41
N ALA A 387 11.14 -3.01 2.12
CA ALA A 387 10.67 -1.79 2.72
C ALA A 387 11.69 -1.19 3.71
N CYS A 388 12.25 -2.01 4.60
CA CYS A 388 13.26 -1.57 5.56
C CYS A 388 14.53 -1.07 4.86
N THR A 389 14.99 -1.76 3.82
CA THR A 389 16.21 -1.43 3.08
C THR A 389 16.05 -0.24 2.12
N ARG A 390 14.88 0.39 2.07
CA ARG A 390 14.69 1.68 1.36
C ARG A 390 15.16 2.86 2.20
N ALA A 391 15.30 2.71 3.51
CA ALA A 391 15.77 3.75 4.41
C ALA A 391 17.30 3.91 4.39
N ARG A 392 17.73 5.14 4.36
CA ARG A 392 19.17 5.50 4.45
C ARG A 392 19.56 5.83 5.90
N GLU A 393 18.81 6.67 6.58
CA GLU A 393 19.17 7.26 7.87
C GLU A 393 18.16 6.99 8.98
N GLU A 394 16.86 7.19 8.71
CA GLU A 394 15.79 6.97 9.70
C GLU A 394 14.77 5.94 9.22
N LEU A 395 14.44 5.00 10.09
CA LEU A 395 13.38 4.01 9.87
C LEU A 395 12.42 4.00 11.06
N THR A 396 11.13 4.18 10.79
CA THR A 396 10.07 4.07 11.80
C THR A 396 8.99 3.10 11.33
N LEU A 397 8.62 2.18 12.20
CA LEU A 397 7.67 1.10 11.98
C LEU A 397 6.39 1.37 12.79
N TYR A 398 5.25 1.48 12.13
CA TYR A 398 3.97 1.79 12.78
C TYR A 398 3.05 0.58 12.81
N ALA A 399 2.50 0.28 13.98
CA ALA A 399 1.67 -0.87 14.23
C ALA A 399 0.39 -0.48 14.98
N PRO A 400 -0.78 -0.42 14.32
CA PRO A 400 -2.04 -0.13 14.96
C PRO A 400 -2.51 -1.32 15.82
N ALA A 401 -3.03 -1.04 17.02
CA ALA A 401 -3.61 -2.04 17.94
C ALA A 401 -5.06 -2.36 17.58
N SER A 402 -5.71 -1.51 16.80
CA SER A 402 -7.03 -1.73 16.22
C SER A 402 -7.10 -1.17 14.81
N VAL A 403 -7.88 -1.81 13.97
CA VAL A 403 -8.06 -1.44 12.57
C VAL A 403 -9.54 -1.52 12.20
N HIS A 404 -9.96 -0.70 11.26
CA HIS A 404 -11.31 -0.79 10.73
C HIS A 404 -11.45 -1.97 9.77
N TRP A 405 -12.50 -2.78 9.99
CA TRP A 405 -12.90 -3.90 9.16
C TRP A 405 -14.34 -3.72 8.70
N GLY A 406 -14.56 -2.99 7.63
CA GLY A 406 -15.86 -2.83 7.01
C GLY A 406 -17.01 -2.61 7.99
N GLN A 407 -18.11 -3.36 7.84
CA GLN A 407 -19.27 -3.28 8.71
C GLN A 407 -19.02 -3.67 10.18
N SER A 408 -17.93 -4.36 10.48
CA SER A 408 -17.59 -4.77 11.86
C SER A 408 -17.04 -3.59 12.68
N GLY A 409 -16.80 -2.43 12.08
CA GLY A 409 -16.23 -1.27 12.75
C GLY A 409 -14.79 -1.49 13.19
N LEU A 410 -14.38 -0.81 14.26
CA LEU A 410 -13.04 -0.89 14.83
C LEU A 410 -12.86 -2.25 15.54
N ALA A 411 -11.94 -3.08 15.04
CA ALA A 411 -11.63 -4.38 15.62
C ALA A 411 -10.19 -4.43 16.13
N PRO A 412 -9.91 -5.15 17.22
CA PRO A 412 -8.56 -5.37 17.70
C PRO A 412 -7.70 -6.05 16.62
N ALA A 413 -6.47 -5.55 16.44
CA ALA A 413 -5.49 -6.11 15.54
C ALA A 413 -4.29 -6.63 16.32
N SER A 414 -3.84 -7.84 15.99
CA SER A 414 -2.58 -8.37 16.52
C SER A 414 -1.40 -7.79 15.75
N LEU A 415 -0.25 -7.76 16.41
CA LEU A 415 0.99 -7.27 15.82
C LEU A 415 1.38 -8.12 14.60
N SER A 416 1.96 -7.46 13.61
CA SER A 416 2.57 -8.17 12.49
C SER A 416 3.57 -9.22 12.96
N PRO A 417 3.56 -10.44 12.43
CA PRO A 417 4.58 -11.46 12.72
C PRO A 417 6.00 -10.93 12.51
N PHE A 418 6.21 -10.09 11.50
CA PHE A 418 7.52 -9.50 11.21
C PHE A 418 8.05 -8.61 12.34
N LEU A 419 7.18 -8.00 13.14
CA LEU A 419 7.59 -7.25 14.34
C LEU A 419 7.75 -8.16 15.56
N THR A 420 6.98 -9.23 15.66
CA THR A 420 7.13 -10.18 16.79
C THR A 420 8.40 -11.01 16.70
N GLU A 421 8.95 -11.20 15.49
CA GLU A 421 10.20 -11.89 15.23
C GLU A 421 11.43 -11.00 15.45
N LEU A 422 11.27 -9.67 15.56
CA LEU A 422 12.40 -8.78 15.79
C LEU A 422 12.97 -8.97 17.20
N ASP A 423 14.30 -9.03 17.28
CA ASP A 423 14.99 -8.93 18.56
C ASP A 423 14.71 -7.55 19.18
N PRO A 424 14.12 -7.49 20.40
CA PRO A 424 13.77 -6.24 21.03
C PRO A 424 14.94 -5.29 21.25
N SER A 425 16.19 -5.80 21.28
CA SER A 425 17.39 -4.98 21.44
C SER A 425 17.73 -4.16 20.20
N LEU A 426 17.16 -4.48 19.05
CA LEU A 426 17.42 -3.81 17.78
C LEU A 426 16.52 -2.59 17.53
N VAL A 427 15.49 -2.40 18.36
CA VAL A 427 14.50 -1.35 18.16
C VAL A 427 14.18 -0.59 19.43
N GLU A 428 13.73 0.65 19.28
CA GLU A 428 13.10 1.41 20.37
C GLU A 428 11.58 1.34 20.22
N GLU A 429 10.89 0.74 21.19
CA GLU A 429 9.45 0.63 21.18
C GLU A 429 8.80 1.81 21.92
N TYR A 430 7.80 2.41 21.27
CA TYR A 430 6.96 3.47 21.81
C TYR A 430 5.49 3.04 21.72
N SER A 431 4.71 3.39 22.74
CA SER A 431 3.25 3.19 22.73
C SER A 431 2.54 4.53 22.77
N GLU A 432 1.52 4.67 21.94
CA GLU A 432 0.60 5.80 22.01
C GLU A 432 -0.23 5.71 23.29
N THR A 433 -0.36 6.84 23.96
CA THR A 433 -1.29 7.04 25.07
C THR A 433 -2.34 8.08 24.66
N GLY A 434 -3.38 8.26 25.46
CA GLY A 434 -4.40 9.29 25.21
C GLY A 434 -3.78 10.64 24.83
N ASN A 435 -4.42 11.38 23.94
CA ASN A 435 -3.95 12.64 23.36
C ASN A 435 -2.67 12.52 22.48
N MET A 436 -2.50 11.42 21.77
CA MET A 436 -1.38 11.18 20.82
C MET A 436 0.02 11.38 21.43
N ARG A 437 0.17 11.11 22.72
CA ARG A 437 1.48 11.12 23.38
C ARG A 437 2.15 9.77 23.20
N LEU A 438 3.45 9.80 22.84
CA LEU A 438 4.27 8.59 22.75
C LEU A 438 5.05 8.40 24.04
N VAL A 439 4.99 7.21 24.62
CA VAL A 439 5.74 6.81 25.80
C VAL A 439 6.69 5.68 25.43
N LYS A 440 7.97 5.87 25.67
CA LYS A 440 9.00 4.84 25.42
C LYS A 440 8.80 3.68 26.39
N LYS A 441 8.75 2.45 25.87
CA LYS A 441 8.69 1.23 26.67
C LYS A 441 10.10 0.94 27.20
N SER A 442 10.28 0.97 28.52
CA SER A 442 11.53 0.56 29.13
C SER A 442 11.49 -0.95 29.44
N PHE A 443 12.41 -1.71 28.86
CA PHE A 443 12.67 -3.06 29.32
C PHE A 443 13.49 -2.99 30.63
N LEU A 444 12.83 -3.15 31.76
CA LEU A 444 13.55 -3.44 33.00
C LEU A 444 14.06 -4.88 32.90
N SER A 445 15.38 -5.08 32.94
CA SER A 445 16.00 -6.39 33.09
C SER A 445 15.48 -7.01 34.39
N SER A 446 14.59 -8.00 34.29
CA SER A 446 14.12 -8.76 35.47
C SER A 446 15.21 -9.73 35.90
N SER A 447 16.10 -9.28 36.76
CA SER A 447 16.82 -10.15 37.70
C SER A 447 15.91 -10.30 38.93
N GLY A 448 15.04 -11.29 38.94
CA GLY A 448 14.22 -11.58 40.09
C GLY A 448 12.88 -12.23 39.73
N ASN A 449 12.63 -13.42 40.21
CA ASN A 449 11.37 -14.17 40.10
C ASN A 449 10.19 -13.36 40.67
N GLY A 450 9.33 -12.83 39.80
CA GLY A 450 8.07 -12.19 40.15
C GLY A 450 7.23 -11.94 38.90
N PRO A 451 5.89 -11.86 38.96
CA PRO A 451 5.05 -11.69 37.78
C PRO A 451 5.35 -10.37 37.09
N SER A 452 5.43 -10.42 35.74
CA SER A 452 5.79 -9.32 34.87
C SER A 452 4.88 -8.10 35.03
N GLY A 453 5.37 -7.08 35.76
CA GLY A 453 4.75 -5.77 35.82
C GLY A 453 5.40 -4.84 34.79
N TYR A 454 4.62 -4.24 33.93
CA TYR A 454 5.10 -3.19 33.02
C TYR A 454 5.16 -1.87 33.78
N ALA A 455 6.36 -1.25 33.83
CA ALA A 455 6.51 0.10 34.35
C ALA A 455 6.69 1.09 33.19
N TYR A 456 5.93 2.17 33.21
CA TYR A 456 6.04 3.25 32.22
C TYR A 456 6.80 4.42 32.84
N VAL A 457 7.85 4.89 32.14
CA VAL A 457 8.57 6.11 32.54
C VAL A 457 8.10 7.25 31.61
N VAL A 458 7.45 8.24 32.18
CA VAL A 458 7.10 9.48 31.50
C VAL A 458 8.32 10.39 31.48
N SER A 459 9.04 10.49 30.34
CA SER A 459 10.05 11.53 30.17
C SER A 459 9.37 12.86 29.84
N GLY A 460 9.10 13.66 30.84
CA GLY A 460 8.66 15.04 30.67
C GLY A 460 9.86 15.91 30.26
N SER A 461 10.01 16.24 28.99
CA SER A 461 10.78 17.40 28.56
C SER A 461 9.86 18.62 28.59
N GLY A 462 9.82 19.32 29.71
CA GLY A 462 9.33 20.69 29.77
C GLY A 462 10.29 21.59 28.99
N GLY A 463 9.79 22.15 27.90
CA GLY A 463 10.43 23.22 27.15
C GLY A 463 9.37 24.25 26.82
N HIS A 464 9.38 25.37 27.53
CA HIS A 464 8.67 26.60 27.19
C HIS A 464 9.17 27.11 25.82
N LEU A 465 8.29 27.34 24.91
CA LEU A 465 7.95 28.53 24.14
C LEU A 465 7.14 28.11 22.91
#